data_0edd24b12ba6b589f391085272d87b7b
#
_entry.id   0edd24b12ba6b589f391085272d87b7b
#
_cell.length_a   1.000
_cell.length_b   1.000
_cell.length_c   1.000
_cell.angle_alpha   90.00
_cell.angle_beta   90.00
_cell.angle_gamma   90.00
#
_symmetry.space_group_name_H-M   'P 1'
#
loop_
_entity.id
_entity.type
_entity.pdbx_description
1 polymer ?
#
loop_
_entity_poly.entity_id
_entity_poly.type
_entity_poly.pdbx_seq_one_letter_code
_entity_poly.pdbx_strand_id
1 'polypeptide(L)'
;MPVDYSLFDEWITNGPCITKIHPESSALIIVDMTYISGHRDYGVGAILKSKNTNFGDYFYDRVDGMLIPNQNRLAAFFREKGMPVIFLTFSPVRSDARDLYPLGQVAEIESRKREIDLFNTDNQKIMGIRDELGIREGDMVINKLSSGAFYTSALDATLRNMGVKTLFFTGICTNMCVESTAREAVDRGYNAILIDDATATYKPEWQKSTCEIWSLIFGATFNTQDVLDEYPWSDWGKYEL
;
A
#
# COMPACT_ATOMS: atom_id res chain seq x y z
N MET A 1 -28.52 15.87 -7.30
CA MET A 1 -29.44 14.74 -7.55
C MET A 1 -28.76 13.51 -6.99
N PRO A 2 -29.42 12.66 -6.20
CA PRO A 2 -28.84 11.39 -5.82
C PRO A 2 -28.55 10.59 -7.09
N VAL A 3 -27.39 9.98 -7.15
CA VAL A 3 -27.01 9.09 -8.26
C VAL A 3 -27.94 7.86 -8.18
N ASP A 4 -28.64 7.59 -9.25
CA ASP A 4 -29.44 6.38 -9.36
C ASP A 4 -28.51 5.18 -9.63
N TYR A 5 -28.28 4.38 -8.60
CA TYR A 5 -27.42 3.20 -8.68
C TYR A 5 -28.18 1.96 -9.20
N SER A 6 -29.44 2.07 -9.55
CA SER A 6 -30.25 0.91 -10.02
C SER A 6 -29.67 0.23 -11.25
N LEU A 7 -28.96 0.98 -12.10
CA LEU A 7 -28.24 0.43 -13.26
C LEU A 7 -27.02 -0.43 -12.87
N PHE A 8 -26.56 -0.30 -11.64
CA PHE A 8 -25.42 -1.04 -11.10
C PHE A 8 -25.85 -2.08 -10.06
N ASP A 9 -27.14 -2.19 -9.75
CA ASP A 9 -27.65 -3.08 -8.69
C ASP A 9 -27.17 -4.53 -8.88
N GLU A 10 -27.16 -5.03 -10.10
CA GLU A 10 -26.68 -6.37 -10.41
C GLU A 10 -25.15 -6.48 -10.24
N TRP A 11 -24.43 -5.44 -10.55
CA TRP A 11 -22.98 -5.33 -10.37
C TRP A 11 -22.63 -5.17 -8.88
N ILE A 12 -23.34 -4.30 -8.18
CA ILE A 12 -23.18 -4.01 -6.75
C ILE A 12 -23.60 -5.23 -5.92
N THR A 13 -24.72 -5.86 -6.25
CA THR A 13 -25.24 -7.04 -5.53
C THR A 13 -24.37 -8.28 -5.72
N ASN A 14 -23.71 -8.38 -6.86
CA ASN A 14 -22.82 -9.50 -7.16
C ASN A 14 -21.36 -9.25 -6.78
N GLY A 15 -21.01 -8.05 -6.35
CA GLY A 15 -19.64 -7.64 -6.02
C GLY A 15 -18.72 -7.59 -7.24
N PRO A 16 -17.47 -7.12 -7.08
CA PRO A 16 -16.49 -7.17 -8.14
C PRO A 16 -16.25 -8.60 -8.58
N CYS A 17 -15.94 -8.80 -9.87
CA CYS A 17 -15.54 -10.09 -10.42
C CYS A 17 -14.17 -10.49 -9.86
N ILE A 18 -14.13 -10.94 -8.63
CA ILE A 18 -12.93 -11.52 -8.05
C ILE A 18 -12.96 -13.03 -8.31
N THR A 19 -11.89 -13.53 -8.87
CA THR A 19 -11.67 -14.97 -8.99
C THR A 19 -11.47 -15.57 -7.60
N LYS A 20 -11.71 -16.86 -7.48
CA LYS A 20 -11.49 -17.59 -6.23
C LYS A 20 -10.07 -17.35 -5.70
N ILE A 21 -9.96 -17.08 -4.42
CA ILE A 21 -8.70 -16.77 -3.75
C ILE A 21 -8.15 -18.05 -3.12
N HIS A 22 -6.88 -18.32 -3.39
CA HIS A 22 -6.18 -19.48 -2.84
C HIS A 22 -4.99 -19.02 -1.99
N PRO A 23 -4.83 -19.54 -0.77
CA PRO A 23 -3.71 -19.16 0.11
C PRO A 23 -2.34 -19.33 -0.58
N GLU A 24 -2.12 -20.45 -1.24
CA GLU A 24 -0.84 -20.81 -1.89
C GLU A 24 -0.45 -19.86 -3.04
N SER A 25 -1.38 -19.07 -3.55
CA SER A 25 -1.12 -18.06 -4.58
C SER A 25 -1.39 -16.63 -4.09
N SER A 26 -1.38 -16.41 -2.79
CA SER A 26 -1.59 -15.11 -2.15
C SER A 26 -0.29 -14.51 -1.63
N ALA A 27 -0.19 -13.17 -1.63
CA ALA A 27 0.93 -12.43 -1.04
C ALA A 27 0.46 -11.16 -0.31
N LEU A 28 1.15 -10.79 0.76
CA LEU A 28 0.98 -9.52 1.45
C LEU A 28 1.92 -8.47 0.86
N ILE A 29 1.37 -7.32 0.49
CA ILE A 29 2.13 -6.17 -0.03
C ILE A 29 2.03 -5.03 0.97
N ILE A 30 3.17 -4.60 1.50
CA ILE A 30 3.29 -3.50 2.46
C ILE A 30 3.95 -2.32 1.75
N VAL A 31 3.16 -1.28 1.45
CA VAL A 31 3.56 -0.16 0.58
C VAL A 31 4.11 1.00 1.40
N ASP A 32 5.33 1.43 1.09
CA ASP A 32 5.97 2.68 1.51
C ASP A 32 6.00 2.96 3.03
N MET A 33 6.01 1.93 3.84
CA MET A 33 6.11 2.05 5.30
C MET A 33 7.56 2.34 5.73
N THR A 34 8.08 3.43 5.21
CA THR A 34 9.45 3.92 5.44
C THR A 34 9.45 5.13 6.38
N TYR A 35 10.61 5.45 6.96
CA TYR A 35 10.73 6.65 7.78
C TYR A 35 10.41 7.93 7.00
N ILE A 36 10.84 8.03 5.74
CA ILE A 36 10.57 9.21 4.91
C ILE A 36 9.07 9.47 4.71
N SER A 37 8.26 8.41 4.54
CA SER A 37 6.85 8.54 4.18
C SER A 37 5.91 8.36 5.37
N GLY A 38 6.21 7.42 6.25
CA GLY A 38 5.32 6.95 7.31
C GLY A 38 5.72 7.33 8.73
N HIS A 39 6.65 8.29 8.94
CA HIS A 39 7.06 8.69 10.29
C HIS A 39 6.85 10.18 10.52
N ARG A 40 6.27 10.52 11.70
CA ARG A 40 5.91 11.89 12.10
C ARG A 40 7.07 12.88 12.12
N ASP A 41 8.26 12.43 12.48
CA ASP A 41 9.44 13.29 12.71
C ASP A 41 10.48 13.21 11.58
N TYR A 42 10.23 12.44 10.52
CA TYR A 42 11.13 12.30 9.39
C TYR A 42 10.44 12.68 8.08
N GLY A 43 11.24 12.99 7.05
CA GLY A 43 10.77 13.18 5.70
C GLY A 43 9.56 14.13 5.59
N VAL A 44 8.46 13.62 5.04
CA VAL A 44 7.21 14.39 4.87
C VAL A 44 6.64 14.87 6.21
N GLY A 45 6.73 14.05 7.27
CA GLY A 45 6.28 14.42 8.61
C GLY A 45 7.05 15.63 9.17
N ALA A 46 8.36 15.63 9.04
CA ALA A 46 9.21 16.76 9.44
C ALA A 46 8.85 18.05 8.67
N ILE A 47 8.55 17.93 7.36
CA ILE A 47 8.09 19.07 6.55
C ILE A 47 6.76 19.64 7.08
N LEU A 48 5.79 18.78 7.36
CA LEU A 48 4.50 19.22 7.89
C LEU A 48 4.64 19.87 9.26
N LYS A 49 5.47 19.30 10.14
CA LYS A 49 5.79 19.84 11.46
C LYS A 49 6.46 21.22 11.37
N SER A 50 7.39 21.40 10.43
CA SER A 50 8.06 22.70 10.23
C SER A 50 7.11 23.80 9.77
N LYS A 51 6.00 23.45 9.13
CA LYS A 51 4.96 24.37 8.70
C LYS A 51 3.92 24.69 9.80
N ASN A 52 4.08 24.12 10.98
CA ASN A 52 3.14 24.26 12.10
C ASN A 52 1.67 23.96 11.67
N THR A 53 1.46 22.89 10.93
CA THR A 53 0.15 22.46 10.44
C THR A 53 -0.25 21.11 11.08
N ASN A 54 -1.54 20.97 11.36
CA ASN A 54 -2.13 19.71 11.85
C ASN A 54 -2.62 18.79 10.71
N PHE A 55 -2.31 19.12 9.46
CA PHE A 55 -2.77 18.36 8.29
C PHE A 55 -2.39 16.88 8.32
N GLY A 56 -1.26 16.53 8.96
CA GLY A 56 -0.78 15.16 9.08
C GLY A 56 -1.26 14.40 10.31
N ASP A 57 -1.96 15.02 11.26
CA ASP A 57 -2.23 14.41 12.57
C ASP A 57 -3.07 13.13 12.44
N TYR A 58 -4.20 13.19 11.76
CA TYR A 58 -5.03 12.01 11.50
C TYR A 58 -4.24 10.87 10.83
N PHE A 59 -3.40 11.21 9.84
CA PHE A 59 -2.60 10.24 9.11
C PHE A 59 -1.61 9.52 10.04
N TYR A 60 -0.79 10.28 10.78
CA TYR A 60 0.23 9.68 11.63
C TYR A 60 -0.36 8.98 12.86
N ASP A 61 -1.46 9.49 13.43
CA ASP A 61 -2.18 8.81 14.50
C ASP A 61 -2.72 7.45 14.02
N ARG A 62 -3.26 7.40 12.80
CA ARG A 62 -3.71 6.15 12.18
C ARG A 62 -2.54 5.21 11.88
N VAL A 63 -1.42 5.74 11.37
CA VAL A 63 -0.21 4.94 11.08
C VAL A 63 0.32 4.29 12.34
N ASP A 64 0.54 5.07 13.40
CA ASP A 64 1.17 4.57 14.62
C ASP A 64 0.21 3.74 15.48
N GLY A 65 -1.06 4.17 15.60
CA GLY A 65 -2.04 3.55 16.49
C GLY A 65 -2.79 2.35 15.89
N MET A 66 -2.89 2.24 14.57
CA MET A 66 -3.70 1.21 13.92
C MET A 66 -2.92 0.43 12.86
N LEU A 67 -2.28 1.13 11.92
CA LEU A 67 -1.66 0.52 10.75
C LEU A 67 -0.54 -0.45 11.12
N ILE A 68 0.46 0.04 11.84
CA ILE A 68 1.63 -0.75 12.24
C ILE A 68 1.25 -1.99 13.04
N PRO A 69 0.40 -1.90 14.09
CA PRO A 69 -0.08 -3.08 14.79
C PRO A 69 -0.77 -4.10 13.87
N ASN A 70 -1.64 -3.66 12.97
CA ASN A 70 -2.37 -4.53 12.06
C ASN A 70 -1.45 -5.14 11.00
N GLN A 71 -0.51 -4.38 10.43
CA GLN A 71 0.48 -4.92 9.49
C GLN A 71 1.35 -6.00 10.14
N ASN A 72 1.74 -5.82 11.39
CA ASN A 72 2.49 -6.85 12.12
C ASN A 72 1.68 -8.13 12.32
N ARG A 73 0.39 -8.03 12.64
CA ARG A 73 -0.52 -9.19 12.75
C ARG A 73 -0.66 -9.91 11.40
N LEU A 74 -0.90 -9.16 10.33
CA LEU A 74 -1.00 -9.70 8.97
C LEU A 74 0.31 -10.35 8.53
N ALA A 75 1.45 -9.68 8.70
CA ALA A 75 2.75 -10.22 8.32
C ALA A 75 3.08 -11.51 9.09
N ALA A 76 2.75 -11.58 10.38
CA ALA A 76 2.91 -12.81 11.17
C ALA A 76 2.04 -13.94 10.61
N PHE A 77 0.77 -13.68 10.32
CA PHE A 77 -0.17 -14.64 9.75
C PHE A 77 0.30 -15.16 8.37
N PHE A 78 0.68 -14.25 7.46
CA PHE A 78 1.16 -14.65 6.12
C PHE A 78 2.42 -15.51 6.21
N ARG A 79 3.38 -15.13 7.05
CA ARG A 79 4.61 -15.91 7.29
C ARG A 79 4.31 -17.29 7.87
N GLU A 80 3.40 -17.41 8.84
CA GLU A 80 2.98 -18.67 9.44
C GLU A 80 2.37 -19.62 8.41
N LYS A 81 1.58 -19.08 7.48
CA LYS A 81 0.97 -19.83 6.37
C LYS A 81 1.94 -20.09 5.20
N GLY A 82 3.19 -19.63 5.28
CA GLY A 82 4.16 -19.77 4.18
C GLY A 82 3.87 -18.84 2.99
N MET A 83 3.02 -17.84 3.15
CA MET A 83 2.69 -16.88 2.10
C MET A 83 3.72 -15.73 2.09
N PRO A 84 4.11 -15.22 0.91
CA PRO A 84 5.09 -14.15 0.80
C PRO A 84 4.65 -12.84 1.46
N VAL A 85 5.62 -12.18 2.12
CA VAL A 85 5.49 -10.79 2.60
C VAL A 85 6.48 -9.93 1.81
N ILE A 86 5.96 -8.92 1.11
CA ILE A 86 6.73 -8.05 0.23
C ILE A 86 6.57 -6.60 0.68
N PHE A 87 7.67 -5.99 1.03
CA PHE A 87 7.74 -4.57 1.34
C PHE A 87 8.11 -3.79 0.08
N LEU A 88 7.33 -2.78 -0.24
CA LEU A 88 7.67 -1.82 -1.27
C LEU A 88 8.23 -0.56 -0.62
N THR A 89 9.33 -0.05 -1.17
CA THR A 89 9.92 1.23 -0.78
C THR A 89 9.89 2.20 -1.96
N PHE A 90 9.82 3.48 -1.66
CA PHE A 90 9.91 4.54 -2.65
C PHE A 90 11.13 5.42 -2.33
N SER A 91 12.18 5.25 -3.11
CA SER A 91 13.40 6.02 -2.93
C SER A 91 14.20 6.13 -4.23
N PRO A 92 14.87 7.27 -4.47
CA PRO A 92 15.81 7.38 -5.58
C PRO A 92 17.02 6.46 -5.37
N VAL A 93 17.58 5.99 -6.47
CA VAL A 93 18.89 5.32 -6.49
C VAL A 93 20.00 6.35 -6.65
N ARG A 94 19.70 7.44 -7.35
CA ARG A 94 20.63 8.55 -7.56
C ARG A 94 20.53 9.59 -6.46
N SER A 95 21.66 10.10 -6.01
CA SER A 95 21.72 11.17 -5.00
C SER A 95 21.10 12.51 -5.47
N ASP A 96 20.93 12.71 -6.79
CA ASP A 96 20.25 13.88 -7.35
C ASP A 96 18.74 13.66 -7.61
N ALA A 97 18.24 12.48 -7.28
CA ALA A 97 16.84 12.06 -7.40
C ALA A 97 16.23 12.19 -8.83
N ARG A 98 17.06 12.30 -9.88
CA ARG A 98 16.60 12.45 -11.27
C ARG A 98 15.97 11.17 -11.84
N ASP A 99 16.14 10.06 -11.19
CA ASP A 99 15.55 8.77 -11.50
C ASP A 99 14.11 8.61 -10.95
N LEU A 100 13.65 9.53 -10.10
CA LEU A 100 12.25 9.57 -9.67
C LEU A 100 11.35 10.15 -10.76
N TYR A 101 10.07 9.80 -10.72
CA TYR A 101 9.05 10.45 -11.55
C TYR A 101 8.94 11.97 -11.22
N PRO A 102 8.38 12.81 -12.14
CA PRO A 102 8.50 14.28 -12.02
C PRO A 102 8.04 14.87 -10.69
N LEU A 103 6.96 14.34 -10.09
CA LEU A 103 6.48 14.82 -8.80
C LEU A 103 7.49 14.54 -7.66
N GLY A 104 8.16 13.39 -7.69
CA GLY A 104 9.22 13.04 -6.75
C GLY A 104 10.42 14.00 -6.89
N GLN A 105 10.83 14.32 -8.11
CA GLN A 105 11.88 15.29 -8.38
C GLN A 105 11.53 16.69 -7.87
N VAL A 106 10.29 17.14 -8.08
CA VAL A 106 9.81 18.44 -7.56
C VAL A 106 9.81 18.44 -6.03
N ALA A 107 9.35 17.35 -5.41
CA ALA A 107 9.36 17.24 -3.95
C ALA A 107 10.77 17.35 -3.39
N GLU A 108 11.77 16.74 -4.02
CA GLU A 108 13.17 16.85 -3.63
C GLU A 108 13.70 18.27 -3.80
N ILE A 109 13.48 18.93 -4.94
CA ILE A 109 13.88 20.31 -5.18
C ILE A 109 13.29 21.25 -4.13
N GLU A 110 12.00 21.12 -3.82
CA GLU A 110 11.32 21.96 -2.86
C GLU A 110 11.75 21.70 -1.41
N SER A 111 12.13 20.47 -1.08
CA SER A 111 12.66 20.14 0.25
C SER A 111 14.05 20.73 0.47
N ARG A 112 14.93 20.65 -0.52
CA ARG A 112 16.28 21.24 -0.46
C ARG A 112 16.26 22.76 -0.28
N LYS A 113 15.29 23.46 -0.92
CA LYS A 113 15.11 24.90 -0.69
C LYS A 113 14.76 25.24 0.77
N ARG A 114 14.28 24.27 1.55
CA ARG A 114 13.94 24.41 2.97
C ARG A 114 14.98 23.79 3.89
N GLU A 115 16.14 23.45 3.35
CA GLU A 115 17.21 22.76 4.08
C GLU A 115 16.74 21.41 4.70
N ILE A 116 15.74 20.79 4.07
CA ILE A 116 15.25 19.46 4.43
C ILE A 116 15.72 18.49 3.36
N ASP A 117 16.54 17.55 3.75
CA ASP A 117 17.02 16.49 2.87
C ASP A 117 15.99 15.36 2.82
N LEU A 118 15.01 15.48 1.92
CA LEU A 118 13.90 14.56 1.84
C LEU A 118 14.34 13.16 1.40
N PHE A 119 15.13 13.09 0.31
CA PHE A 119 15.64 11.84 -0.24
C PHE A 119 17.13 11.70 -0.03
N ASN A 120 17.56 11.74 1.24
CA ASN A 120 18.97 11.57 1.58
C ASN A 120 19.40 10.10 1.39
N THR A 121 19.99 9.81 0.23
CA THR A 121 20.48 8.46 -0.09
C THR A 121 21.64 8.02 0.80
N ASP A 122 22.34 8.95 1.45
CA ASP A 122 23.40 8.65 2.40
C ASP A 122 22.85 8.30 3.79
N ASN A 123 21.60 8.69 4.08
CA ASN A 123 20.92 8.34 5.31
C ASN A 123 20.01 7.12 5.11
N GLN A 124 20.59 5.95 5.19
CA GLN A 124 19.89 4.67 5.02
C GLN A 124 18.69 4.51 5.97
N LYS A 125 18.71 5.13 7.15
CA LYS A 125 17.59 5.08 8.09
C LYS A 125 16.36 5.78 7.53
N ILE A 126 16.49 7.00 6.99
CA ILE A 126 15.34 7.75 6.45
C ILE A 126 14.69 7.00 5.31
N MET A 127 15.47 6.36 4.45
CA MET A 127 15.00 5.60 3.31
C MET A 127 14.54 4.18 3.69
N GLY A 128 14.90 3.73 4.89
CA GLY A 128 14.60 2.42 5.40
C GLY A 128 13.14 2.24 5.82
N ILE A 129 12.73 0.98 5.87
CA ILE A 129 11.43 0.59 6.42
C ILE A 129 11.43 0.84 7.93
N ARG A 130 10.30 1.21 8.48
CA ARG A 130 10.14 1.46 9.92
C ARG A 130 10.51 0.22 10.73
N ASP A 131 11.36 0.39 11.74
CA ASP A 131 11.89 -0.70 12.57
C ASP A 131 10.78 -1.50 13.25
N GLU A 132 9.64 -0.84 13.54
CA GLU A 132 8.49 -1.46 14.20
C GLU A 132 7.82 -2.56 13.37
N LEU A 133 8.07 -2.62 12.07
CA LEU A 133 7.50 -3.65 11.19
C LEU A 133 8.28 -4.98 11.18
N GLY A 134 9.47 -4.99 11.75
CA GLY A 134 10.23 -6.21 12.03
C GLY A 134 10.40 -7.10 10.80
N ILE A 135 11.13 -6.62 9.79
CA ILE A 135 11.49 -7.43 8.60
C ILE A 135 12.19 -8.70 9.06
N ARG A 136 11.84 -9.84 8.49
CA ARG A 136 12.42 -11.14 8.79
C ARG A 136 13.10 -11.75 7.58
N GLU A 137 13.97 -12.73 7.83
CA GLU A 137 14.51 -13.58 6.78
C GLU A 137 13.36 -14.22 6.00
N GLY A 138 13.44 -14.16 4.66
CA GLY A 138 12.38 -14.61 3.77
C GLY A 138 11.43 -13.52 3.28
N ASP A 139 11.37 -12.37 3.95
CA ASP A 139 10.65 -11.22 3.43
C ASP A 139 11.41 -10.59 2.26
N MET A 140 10.67 -10.00 1.33
CA MET A 140 11.27 -9.29 0.19
C MET A 140 11.12 -7.79 0.34
N VAL A 141 12.14 -7.05 -0.09
CA VAL A 141 12.11 -5.57 -0.19
C VAL A 141 12.35 -5.19 -1.64
N ILE A 142 11.40 -4.49 -2.23
CA ILE A 142 11.47 -4.06 -3.63
C ILE A 142 11.29 -2.55 -3.69
N ASN A 143 12.29 -1.84 -4.25
CA ASN A 143 12.23 -0.40 -4.45
C ASN A 143 11.51 -0.05 -5.75
N LYS A 144 10.71 1.01 -5.71
CA LYS A 144 10.04 1.61 -6.86
C LYS A 144 10.39 3.09 -7.00
N LEU A 145 10.27 3.63 -8.22
CA LEU A 145 10.66 5.00 -8.57
C LEU A 145 9.45 5.90 -8.91
N SER A 146 8.23 5.37 -8.74
CA SER A 146 6.97 6.07 -9.00
C SER A 146 5.90 5.67 -7.98
N SER A 147 4.70 6.26 -8.07
CA SER A 147 3.58 5.90 -7.19
C SER A 147 3.20 4.43 -7.33
N GLY A 148 2.98 3.94 -8.53
CA GLY A 148 2.77 2.51 -8.80
C GLY A 148 4.08 1.74 -8.82
N ALA A 149 4.04 0.47 -8.46
CA ALA A 149 5.24 -0.36 -8.34
C ALA A 149 5.52 -1.24 -9.56
N PHE A 150 4.51 -1.61 -10.32
CA PHE A 150 4.70 -2.59 -11.41
C PHE A 150 5.51 -2.05 -12.58
N TYR A 151 5.37 -0.76 -12.88
CA TYR A 151 6.08 -0.13 -14.01
C TYR A 151 7.56 0.10 -13.73
N THR A 152 7.94 0.40 -12.48
CA THR A 152 9.29 0.87 -12.14
C THR A 152 10.06 -0.07 -11.22
N SER A 153 9.63 -1.33 -11.09
CA SER A 153 10.32 -2.31 -10.24
C SER A 153 10.25 -3.73 -10.81
N ALA A 154 10.90 -4.66 -10.12
CA ALA A 154 10.85 -6.08 -10.45
C ALA A 154 9.59 -6.80 -9.92
N LEU A 155 8.59 -6.09 -9.40
CA LEU A 155 7.45 -6.68 -8.68
C LEU A 155 6.68 -7.69 -9.54
N ASP A 156 6.29 -7.33 -10.77
CA ASP A 156 5.50 -8.22 -11.64
C ASP A 156 6.24 -9.53 -11.95
N ALA A 157 7.51 -9.43 -12.34
CA ALA A 157 8.32 -10.61 -12.63
C ALA A 157 8.47 -11.51 -11.39
N THR A 158 8.69 -10.91 -10.21
CA THR A 158 8.81 -11.63 -8.95
C THR A 158 7.51 -12.39 -8.63
N LEU A 159 6.36 -11.72 -8.67
CA LEU A 159 5.06 -12.31 -8.38
C LEU A 159 4.72 -13.46 -9.33
N ARG A 160 4.95 -13.27 -10.65
CA ARG A 160 4.72 -14.33 -11.65
C ARG A 160 5.59 -15.55 -11.44
N ASN A 161 6.88 -15.36 -11.15
CA ASN A 161 7.80 -16.45 -10.88
C ASN A 161 7.41 -17.26 -9.64
N MET A 162 6.78 -16.61 -8.66
CA MET A 162 6.27 -17.23 -7.44
C MET A 162 4.87 -17.84 -7.60
N GLY A 163 4.23 -17.69 -8.76
CA GLY A 163 2.86 -18.17 -9.00
C GLY A 163 1.79 -17.41 -8.23
N VAL A 164 2.09 -16.19 -7.74
CA VAL A 164 1.14 -15.36 -7.01
C VAL A 164 0.06 -14.84 -7.96
N LYS A 165 -1.19 -14.89 -7.51
CA LYS A 165 -2.38 -14.41 -8.23
C LYS A 165 -3.22 -13.42 -7.44
N THR A 166 -3.09 -13.41 -6.12
CA THR A 166 -3.87 -12.53 -5.23
C THR A 166 -2.94 -11.71 -4.33
N LEU A 167 -3.19 -10.40 -4.27
CA LEU A 167 -2.39 -9.44 -3.54
C LEU A 167 -3.24 -8.73 -2.47
N PHE A 168 -2.79 -8.80 -1.23
CA PHE A 168 -3.38 -8.10 -0.10
C PHE A 168 -2.56 -6.83 0.15
N PHE A 169 -3.13 -5.68 -0.15
CA PHE A 169 -2.45 -4.39 -0.09
C PHE A 169 -2.66 -3.70 1.24
N THR A 170 -1.56 -3.29 1.84
CA THR A 170 -1.48 -2.48 3.06
C THR A 170 -0.49 -1.34 2.86
N GLY A 171 -0.42 -0.38 3.79
CA GLY A 171 0.57 0.69 3.76
C GLY A 171 0.01 2.07 3.40
N ILE A 172 0.81 2.89 2.78
CA ILE A 172 0.54 4.32 2.58
C ILE A 172 0.89 4.81 1.17
N CYS A 173 0.25 5.90 0.69
CA CYS A 173 -1.06 6.34 1.16
C CYS A 173 -2.14 5.58 0.41
N THR A 174 -3.28 5.31 1.07
CA THR A 174 -4.36 4.50 0.51
C THR A 174 -4.75 4.93 -0.89
N ASN A 175 -5.02 6.23 -1.09
CA ASN A 175 -5.44 6.82 -2.38
C ASN A 175 -4.28 7.29 -3.28
N MET A 176 -3.06 6.85 -3.00
CA MET A 176 -1.85 7.21 -3.77
C MET A 176 -1.10 5.93 -4.15
N CYS A 177 0.05 5.67 -3.51
CA CYS A 177 0.92 4.54 -3.86
C CYS A 177 0.24 3.18 -3.70
N VAL A 178 -0.59 2.99 -2.67
CA VAL A 178 -1.35 1.76 -2.46
C VAL A 178 -2.33 1.56 -3.63
N GLU A 179 -3.23 2.51 -3.86
CA GLU A 179 -4.22 2.43 -4.92
C GLU A 179 -3.57 2.36 -6.32
N SER A 180 -2.53 3.16 -6.58
CA SER A 180 -1.82 3.12 -7.86
C SER A 180 -1.24 1.73 -8.15
N THR A 181 -0.57 1.13 -7.17
CA THR A 181 0.00 -0.21 -7.31
C THR A 181 -1.09 -1.27 -7.45
N ALA A 182 -2.17 -1.16 -6.69
CA ALA A 182 -3.27 -2.11 -6.74
C ALA A 182 -4.04 -2.05 -8.08
N ARG A 183 -4.24 -0.85 -8.67
CA ARG A 183 -4.83 -0.71 -10.01
C ARG A 183 -3.94 -1.33 -11.08
N GLU A 184 -2.62 -1.08 -11.03
CA GLU A 184 -1.66 -1.73 -11.92
C GLU A 184 -1.69 -3.26 -11.80
N ALA A 185 -1.95 -3.80 -10.59
CA ALA A 185 -2.12 -5.23 -10.37
C ALA A 185 -3.38 -5.78 -11.07
N VAL A 186 -4.53 -5.12 -10.90
CA VAL A 186 -5.79 -5.50 -11.55
C VAL A 186 -5.65 -5.51 -13.06
N ASP A 187 -5.04 -4.47 -13.65
CA ASP A 187 -4.80 -4.37 -15.10
C ASP A 187 -3.90 -5.51 -15.64
N ARG A 188 -3.14 -6.17 -14.76
CA ARG A 188 -2.26 -7.32 -15.07
C ARG A 188 -2.88 -8.67 -14.74
N GLY A 189 -4.14 -8.68 -14.28
CA GLY A 189 -4.89 -9.89 -14.00
C GLY A 189 -4.68 -10.48 -12.58
N TYR A 190 -4.12 -9.70 -11.65
CA TYR A 190 -4.09 -10.09 -10.25
C TYR A 190 -5.43 -9.76 -9.56
N ASN A 191 -5.88 -10.60 -8.65
CA ASN A 191 -6.84 -10.17 -7.64
C ASN A 191 -6.15 -9.18 -6.70
N ALA A 192 -6.80 -8.06 -6.43
CA ALA A 192 -6.24 -7.04 -5.54
C ALA A 192 -7.23 -6.68 -4.43
N ILE A 193 -6.79 -6.84 -3.19
CA ILE A 193 -7.58 -6.66 -1.98
C ILE A 193 -6.94 -5.52 -1.18
N LEU A 194 -7.73 -4.51 -0.81
CA LEU A 194 -7.29 -3.47 0.12
C LEU A 194 -7.65 -3.87 1.55
N ILE A 195 -6.74 -3.65 2.49
CA ILE A 195 -7.03 -3.84 3.92
C ILE A 195 -7.22 -2.46 4.55
N ASP A 196 -8.48 -2.08 4.81
CA ASP A 196 -8.82 -0.72 5.25
C ASP A 196 -8.06 -0.32 6.51
N ASP A 197 -8.14 -1.12 7.56
CA ASP A 197 -7.51 -0.84 8.86
C ASP A 197 -5.99 -1.09 8.88
N ALA A 198 -5.41 -1.49 7.74
CA ALA A 198 -3.98 -1.61 7.49
C ALA A 198 -3.49 -0.69 6.36
N THR A 199 -4.31 0.29 5.94
CA THR A 199 -3.94 1.40 5.05
C THR A 199 -4.26 2.75 5.69
N ALA A 200 -3.56 3.82 5.28
CA ALA A 200 -3.81 5.18 5.76
C ALA A 200 -3.64 6.23 4.67
N THR A 201 -4.47 7.28 4.74
CA THR A 201 -4.31 8.52 3.99
C THR A 201 -4.59 9.73 4.87
N TYR A 202 -4.41 10.94 4.35
CA TYR A 202 -4.40 12.18 5.15
C TYR A 202 -5.77 12.62 5.68
N LYS A 203 -6.87 12.09 5.14
CA LYS A 203 -8.23 12.47 5.57
C LYS A 203 -9.17 11.27 5.66
N PRO A 204 -10.05 11.22 6.68
CA PRO A 204 -11.02 10.12 6.83
C PRO A 204 -11.91 9.94 5.60
N GLU A 205 -12.37 11.04 5.03
CA GLU A 205 -13.24 11.02 3.85
C GLU A 205 -12.54 10.47 2.61
N TRP A 206 -11.22 10.69 2.47
CA TRP A 206 -10.43 10.10 1.38
C TRP A 206 -10.24 8.59 1.58
N GLN A 207 -9.99 8.18 2.83
CA GLN A 207 -9.90 6.75 3.17
C GLN A 207 -11.19 6.03 2.78
N LYS A 208 -12.32 6.54 3.27
CA LYS A 208 -13.64 5.98 3.01
C LYS A 208 -13.94 5.92 1.52
N SER A 209 -13.78 7.04 0.81
CA SER A 209 -14.08 7.12 -0.62
C SER A 209 -13.24 6.16 -1.46
N THR A 210 -11.94 6.02 -1.14
CA THR A 210 -11.08 5.08 -1.85
C THR A 210 -11.52 3.64 -1.64
N CYS A 211 -11.79 3.24 -0.40
CA CYS A 211 -12.25 1.88 -0.10
C CYS A 211 -13.63 1.57 -0.73
N GLU A 212 -14.56 2.53 -0.72
CA GLU A 212 -15.87 2.38 -1.37
C GLU A 212 -15.74 2.19 -2.89
N ILE A 213 -14.97 3.05 -3.57
CA ILE A 213 -14.76 2.94 -5.02
C ILE A 213 -14.01 1.64 -5.35
N TRP A 214 -13.04 1.27 -4.52
CA TRP A 214 -12.30 0.03 -4.70
C TRP A 214 -13.20 -1.19 -4.69
N SER A 215 -14.01 -1.32 -3.64
CA SER A 215 -14.93 -2.44 -3.46
C SER A 215 -16.00 -2.52 -4.54
N LEU A 216 -16.35 -1.37 -5.12
CA LEU A 216 -17.36 -1.30 -6.18
C LEU A 216 -16.81 -1.77 -7.54
N ILE A 217 -15.53 -1.48 -7.86
CA ILE A 217 -15.04 -1.55 -9.24
C ILE A 217 -13.86 -2.51 -9.42
N PHE A 218 -12.87 -2.49 -8.50
CA PHE A 218 -11.56 -3.07 -8.76
C PHE A 218 -11.27 -4.36 -8.01
N GLY A 219 -11.84 -4.51 -6.82
CA GLY A 219 -11.49 -5.63 -5.96
C GLY A 219 -12.33 -5.67 -4.69
N ALA A 220 -11.80 -6.25 -3.63
CA ALA A 220 -12.44 -6.25 -2.31
C ALA A 220 -11.72 -5.33 -1.34
N THR A 221 -12.45 -4.91 -0.31
CA THR A 221 -11.87 -4.28 0.88
C THR A 221 -12.25 -5.12 2.09
N PHE A 222 -11.24 -5.52 2.86
CA PHE A 222 -11.40 -6.25 4.12
C PHE A 222 -10.74 -5.48 5.26
N ASN A 223 -11.03 -5.91 6.48
CA ASN A 223 -10.28 -5.53 7.66
C ASN A 223 -9.25 -6.63 7.99
N THR A 224 -8.28 -6.29 8.82
CA THR A 224 -7.28 -7.23 9.30
C THR A 224 -7.91 -8.48 9.91
N GLN A 225 -8.98 -8.31 10.70
CA GLN A 225 -9.62 -9.45 11.36
C GLN A 225 -10.27 -10.41 10.36
N ASP A 226 -10.89 -9.91 9.29
CA ASP A 226 -11.47 -10.76 8.24
C ASP A 226 -10.41 -11.68 7.62
N VAL A 227 -9.19 -11.15 7.41
CA VAL A 227 -8.07 -11.92 6.87
C VAL A 227 -7.58 -12.97 7.87
N LEU A 228 -7.45 -12.61 9.15
CA LEU A 228 -7.01 -13.53 10.20
C LEU A 228 -8.02 -14.64 10.48
N ASP A 229 -9.30 -14.37 10.25
CA ASP A 229 -10.40 -15.37 10.33
C ASP A 229 -10.53 -16.21 9.04
N GLU A 230 -9.58 -16.06 8.11
CA GLU A 230 -9.49 -16.77 6.83
C GLU A 230 -10.72 -16.56 5.91
N TYR A 231 -11.52 -15.52 6.15
CA TYR A 231 -12.73 -15.23 5.38
C TYR A 231 -12.49 -15.06 3.86
N PRO A 232 -11.41 -14.39 3.39
CA PRO A 232 -11.15 -14.24 1.96
C PRO A 232 -10.95 -15.55 1.21
N TRP A 233 -10.54 -16.62 1.90
CA TRP A 233 -10.26 -17.94 1.30
C TRP A 233 -11.40 -18.97 1.48
N SER A 234 -12.43 -18.66 2.28
CA SER A 234 -13.53 -19.62 2.55
C SER A 234 -14.52 -19.69 1.39
N ASP A 235 -15.19 -18.58 1.09
CA ASP A 235 -16.28 -18.53 0.09
C ASP A 235 -16.26 -17.28 -0.80
N TRP A 236 -15.17 -16.54 -0.77
CA TRP A 236 -15.03 -15.32 -1.55
C TRP A 236 -14.51 -15.62 -2.96
N GLY A 237 -15.19 -15.06 -3.93
CA GLY A 237 -14.84 -15.26 -5.35
C GLY A 237 -15.74 -16.26 -6.04
N LYS A 238 -16.39 -15.81 -7.10
CA LYS A 238 -17.43 -16.58 -7.81
C LYS A 238 -16.89 -17.37 -9.00
N TYR A 239 -15.69 -17.07 -9.47
CA TYR A 239 -15.17 -17.56 -10.72
C TYR A 239 -13.83 -18.27 -10.55
N GLU A 240 -13.67 -19.44 -11.13
CA GLU A 240 -12.39 -20.09 -11.37
C GLU A 240 -11.93 -19.73 -12.79
N LEU A 241 -10.86 -18.90 -12.90
CA LEU A 241 -10.25 -18.48 -14.16
C LEU A 241 -8.82 -18.98 -14.25
#